data_1737b86617f0a7ce5bfeff9a31c874eb
#
_entry.id   1737b86617f0a7ce5bfeff9a31c874eb
#
_cell.length_a   1.000
_cell.length_b   1.000
_cell.length_c   1.000
_cell.angle_alpha   90.00
_cell.angle_beta   90.00
_cell.angle_gamma   90.00
#
_symmetry.space_group_name_H-M   'P 1'
#
loop_
_entity.id
_entity.type
_entity.pdbx_description
1 polymer ?
#
loop_
_entity_poly.entity_id
_entity_poly.type
_entity_poly.pdbx_seq_one_letter_code
_entity_poly.pdbx_strand_id
1 'polypeptide(L)'
;MKVMKQVRVLQLAVLVGVGLFLAACGGEGGGEGPIVPPPPAPAEWADKHMPTGWWTDPAKLEEGRKLYNGETNPDVNCGNCHGKDGKPTKAGARDFRVSDRMKLYSDSVWAWRIAEGVPNTKMRAWKSKLSEEDMWKLVLFTASYGLPGKRWDIATKSWVDAASTSAGSTAVPAVQEPAGK
;
A
#
# COMPACT_ATOMS: atom_id res chain seq x y z
N MET A 1 -46.34 -33.67 -44.83
CA MET A 1 -45.31 -34.26 -43.94
C MET A 1 -43.88 -33.65 -44.07
N LYS A 2 -43.56 -32.88 -45.10
CA LYS A 2 -42.19 -32.29 -45.25
C LYS A 2 -41.95 -30.98 -44.46
N VAL A 3 -43.00 -30.22 -44.23
CA VAL A 3 -42.87 -28.89 -43.53
C VAL A 3 -42.57 -29.00 -42.03
N MET A 4 -43.08 -30.02 -41.34
CA MET A 4 -42.85 -30.22 -39.90
C MET A 4 -41.44 -30.70 -39.56
N LYS A 5 -40.69 -31.29 -40.49
CA LYS A 5 -39.30 -31.71 -40.27
C LYS A 5 -38.31 -30.53 -40.31
N GLN A 6 -38.61 -29.51 -41.13
CA GLN A 6 -37.76 -28.31 -41.26
C GLN A 6 -37.81 -27.43 -40.01
N VAL A 7 -38.97 -27.31 -39.35
CA VAL A 7 -39.14 -26.48 -38.15
C VAL A 7 -38.38 -27.07 -36.96
N ARG A 8 -38.31 -28.40 -36.84
CA ARG A 8 -37.58 -29.08 -35.75
C ARG A 8 -36.06 -28.97 -35.88
N VAL A 9 -35.52 -28.93 -37.09
CA VAL A 9 -34.07 -28.76 -37.31
C VAL A 9 -33.65 -27.33 -37.05
N LEU A 10 -34.48 -26.33 -37.37
CA LEU A 10 -34.19 -24.92 -37.10
C LEU A 10 -34.23 -24.59 -35.58
N GLN A 11 -35.14 -25.23 -34.84
CA GLN A 11 -35.20 -25.02 -33.36
C GLN A 11 -34.04 -25.65 -32.61
N LEU A 12 -33.49 -26.77 -33.09
CA LEU A 12 -32.29 -27.38 -32.48
C LEU A 12 -31.00 -26.58 -32.73
N ALA A 13 -30.90 -25.93 -33.90
CA ALA A 13 -29.74 -25.08 -34.20
C ALA A 13 -29.69 -23.80 -33.37
N VAL A 14 -30.83 -23.21 -32.99
CA VAL A 14 -30.93 -22.01 -32.16
C VAL A 14 -30.59 -22.29 -30.70
N LEU A 15 -30.94 -23.50 -30.19
CA LEU A 15 -30.64 -23.86 -28.79
C LEU A 15 -29.15 -24.18 -28.53
N VAL A 16 -28.41 -24.64 -29.54
CA VAL A 16 -26.95 -24.88 -29.42
C VAL A 16 -26.15 -23.59 -29.53
N GLY A 17 -26.64 -22.56 -30.23
CA GLY A 17 -25.96 -21.27 -30.38
C GLY A 17 -26.06 -20.38 -29.15
N VAL A 18 -27.10 -20.53 -28.31
CA VAL A 18 -27.27 -19.70 -27.09
C VAL A 18 -26.50 -20.27 -25.89
N GLY A 19 -26.18 -21.56 -25.90
CA GLY A 19 -25.45 -22.21 -24.79
C GLY A 19 -23.95 -21.93 -24.75
N LEU A 20 -23.34 -21.33 -25.78
CA LEU A 20 -21.89 -21.10 -25.85
C LEU A 20 -21.45 -19.67 -25.47
N PHE A 21 -22.40 -18.76 -25.17
CA PHE A 21 -22.09 -17.36 -24.80
C PHE A 21 -22.19 -17.06 -23.32
N LEU A 22 -22.50 -18.03 -22.45
CA LEU A 22 -22.63 -17.83 -21.01
C LEU A 22 -21.43 -18.31 -20.17
N ALA A 23 -20.32 -18.70 -20.80
CA ALA A 23 -19.13 -19.19 -20.08
C ALA A 23 -17.95 -18.21 -20.05
N ALA A 24 -18.16 -16.90 -20.30
CA ALA A 24 -17.07 -15.93 -20.38
C ALA A 24 -17.25 -14.73 -19.43
N CYS A 25 -17.96 -14.88 -18.33
CA CYS A 25 -18.02 -13.85 -17.27
C CYS A 25 -17.81 -14.46 -15.88
N GLY A 26 -16.84 -15.35 -15.75
CA GLY A 26 -16.33 -15.84 -14.48
C GLY A 26 -14.93 -15.30 -14.23
N GLY A 27 -14.74 -13.99 -14.29
CA GLY A 27 -13.55 -13.30 -13.80
C GLY A 27 -13.73 -12.93 -12.34
N GLU A 28 -13.70 -13.89 -11.44
CA GLU A 28 -13.42 -13.66 -10.03
C GLU A 28 -11.95 -13.25 -9.91
N GLY A 29 -11.72 -11.99 -10.02
CA GLY A 29 -10.43 -11.38 -9.80
C GLY A 29 -10.63 -9.89 -9.72
N GLY A 30 -11.07 -9.39 -8.56
CA GLY A 30 -10.92 -7.98 -8.19
C GLY A 30 -9.44 -7.64 -8.11
N GLY A 31 -8.69 -7.93 -9.18
CA GLY A 31 -7.29 -7.61 -9.30
C GLY A 31 -7.13 -6.10 -9.26
N GLU A 32 -6.28 -5.61 -8.38
CA GLU A 32 -5.80 -4.24 -8.47
C GLU A 32 -5.31 -4.00 -9.90
N GLY A 33 -5.63 -2.85 -10.47
CA GLY A 33 -5.19 -2.46 -11.81
C GLY A 33 -3.68 -2.56 -12.02
N PRO A 34 -3.16 -2.19 -13.19
CA PRO A 34 -1.75 -2.35 -13.54
C PRO A 34 -0.84 -1.71 -12.48
N ILE A 35 0.33 -2.31 -12.28
CA ILE A 35 1.36 -1.78 -11.39
C ILE A 35 2.02 -0.58 -12.08
N VAL A 36 1.64 0.62 -11.65
CA VAL A 36 2.18 1.89 -12.18
C VAL A 36 2.80 2.70 -11.05
N PRO A 37 3.89 3.44 -11.30
CA PRO A 37 4.47 4.32 -10.31
C PRO A 37 3.46 5.38 -9.85
N PRO A 38 3.43 5.71 -8.54
CA PRO A 38 2.64 6.82 -8.04
C PRO A 38 3.22 8.15 -8.55
N PRO A 39 2.44 9.24 -8.55
CA PRO A 39 3.01 10.56 -8.69
C PRO A 39 3.99 10.82 -7.54
N PRO A 40 5.04 11.65 -7.76
CA PRO A 40 5.96 12.01 -6.70
C PRO A 40 5.24 12.71 -5.56
N ALA A 41 5.80 12.61 -4.35
CA ALA A 41 5.28 13.37 -3.22
C ALA A 41 5.40 14.88 -3.50
N PRO A 42 4.43 15.71 -3.09
CA PRO A 42 4.54 17.16 -3.16
C PRO A 42 5.76 17.66 -2.37
N ALA A 43 6.22 18.88 -2.67
CA ALA A 43 7.40 19.47 -2.02
C ALA A 43 7.33 19.46 -0.49
N GLU A 44 6.13 19.65 0.07
CA GLU A 44 5.87 19.56 1.52
C GLU A 44 6.26 18.20 2.13
N TRP A 45 6.21 17.11 1.34
CA TRP A 45 6.47 15.73 1.77
C TRP A 45 7.73 15.15 1.17
N ALA A 46 8.28 15.73 0.10
CA ALA A 46 9.35 15.12 -0.70
C ALA A 46 10.62 14.82 0.10
N ASP A 47 10.95 15.69 1.06
CA ASP A 47 12.15 15.59 1.90
C ASP A 47 11.85 15.08 3.33
N LYS A 48 10.62 14.62 3.58
CA LYS A 48 10.27 13.99 4.85
C LYS A 48 10.51 12.48 4.75
N HIS A 49 11.27 11.96 5.69
CA HIS A 49 11.63 10.55 5.71
C HIS A 49 11.46 9.94 7.10
N MET A 50 11.39 8.61 7.15
CA MET A 50 11.33 7.84 8.37
C MET A 50 12.49 8.25 9.31
N PRO A 51 12.23 8.52 10.60
CA PRO A 51 13.28 8.82 11.55
C PRO A 51 14.36 7.74 11.59
N THR A 52 15.61 8.16 11.75
CA THR A 52 16.76 7.26 11.77
C THR A 52 16.58 6.18 12.86
N GLY A 53 16.87 4.93 12.49
CA GLY A 53 16.77 3.77 13.39
C GLY A 53 15.39 3.12 13.46
N TRP A 54 14.32 3.78 13.04
CA TRP A 54 12.97 3.24 13.18
C TRP A 54 12.70 2.00 12.29
N TRP A 55 13.37 1.89 11.15
CA TRP A 55 13.20 0.74 10.26
C TRP A 55 13.52 -0.61 10.90
N THR A 56 14.30 -0.61 11.99
CA THR A 56 14.69 -1.82 12.74
C THR A 56 14.19 -1.81 14.18
N ASP A 57 13.34 -0.84 14.56
CA ASP A 57 12.82 -0.71 15.91
C ASP A 57 11.56 -1.55 16.11
N PRO A 58 11.60 -2.64 16.88
CA PRO A 58 10.44 -3.50 17.09
C PRO A 58 9.35 -2.82 17.92
N ALA A 59 9.69 -1.85 18.77
CA ALA A 59 8.69 -1.13 19.55
C ALA A 59 7.87 -0.21 18.64
N LYS A 60 8.53 0.51 17.71
CA LYS A 60 7.84 1.35 16.73
C LYS A 60 6.99 0.53 15.75
N LEU A 61 7.44 -0.65 15.37
CA LEU A 61 6.67 -1.58 14.55
C LEU A 61 5.40 -2.03 15.28
N GLU A 62 5.48 -2.37 16.55
CA GLU A 62 4.33 -2.79 17.35
C GLU A 62 3.36 -1.62 17.63
N GLU A 63 3.86 -0.41 17.88
CA GLU A 63 3.03 0.79 17.97
C GLU A 63 2.25 1.03 16.66
N GLY A 64 2.91 0.88 15.51
CA GLY A 64 2.30 0.96 14.18
C GLY A 64 1.23 -0.11 13.96
N ARG A 65 1.46 -1.34 14.42
CA ARG A 65 0.46 -2.43 14.38
C ARG A 65 -0.79 -2.08 15.16
N LYS A 66 -0.63 -1.54 16.37
CA LYS A 66 -1.77 -1.14 17.22
C LYS A 66 -2.58 -0.01 16.60
N LEU A 67 -1.91 1.00 16.05
CA LEU A 67 -2.57 2.08 15.32
C LEU A 67 -3.34 1.54 14.10
N TYR A 68 -2.68 0.71 13.30
CA TYR A 68 -3.25 0.13 12.08
C TYR A 68 -4.55 -0.65 12.35
N ASN A 69 -4.62 -1.35 13.48
CA ASN A 69 -5.78 -2.15 13.88
C ASN A 69 -6.82 -1.36 14.70
N GLY A 70 -6.59 -0.09 14.98
CA GLY A 70 -7.51 0.74 15.78
C GLY A 70 -7.46 0.44 17.28
N GLU A 71 -6.40 -0.22 17.76
CA GLU A 71 -6.24 -0.57 19.17
C GLU A 71 -5.86 0.66 20.02
N THR A 72 -5.06 1.56 19.47
CA THR A 72 -4.66 2.82 20.14
C THR A 72 -5.67 3.93 19.91
N ASN A 73 -6.23 4.01 18.68
CA ASN A 73 -7.21 5.01 18.29
C ASN A 73 -8.30 4.35 17.44
N PRO A 74 -9.49 4.05 18.00
CA PRO A 74 -10.57 3.38 17.28
C PRO A 74 -11.08 4.11 16.03
N ASP A 75 -10.88 5.42 15.97
CA ASP A 75 -11.21 6.23 14.78
C ASP A 75 -10.26 5.98 13.61
N VAL A 76 -9.09 5.42 13.89
CA VAL A 76 -8.05 5.09 12.91
C VAL A 76 -7.94 3.57 12.84
N ASN A 77 -8.61 2.95 11.88
CA ASN A 77 -8.55 1.51 11.67
C ASN A 77 -8.32 1.21 10.19
N CYS A 78 -7.06 1.12 9.80
CA CYS A 78 -6.64 0.84 8.44
C CYS A 78 -6.98 -0.60 8.02
N GLY A 79 -6.88 -1.53 8.98
CA GLY A 79 -7.17 -2.96 8.80
C GLY A 79 -8.60 -3.25 8.36
N ASN A 80 -9.57 -2.35 8.66
CA ASN A 80 -10.94 -2.50 8.20
C ASN A 80 -11.11 -2.50 6.68
N CYS A 81 -10.18 -1.87 5.96
CA CYS A 81 -10.18 -1.84 4.49
C CYS A 81 -9.04 -2.65 3.91
N HIS A 82 -7.83 -2.48 4.47
CA HIS A 82 -6.61 -3.11 3.96
C HIS A 82 -6.36 -4.51 4.52
N GLY A 83 -7.23 -5.00 5.41
CA GLY A 83 -7.07 -6.30 6.08
C GLY A 83 -6.03 -6.24 7.20
N LYS A 84 -6.23 -7.05 8.25
CA LYS A 84 -5.29 -7.14 9.38
C LYS A 84 -3.95 -7.79 9.00
N ASP A 85 -3.94 -8.53 7.91
CA ASP A 85 -2.79 -9.23 7.32
C ASP A 85 -2.24 -8.54 6.05
N GLY A 86 -2.73 -7.32 5.75
CA GLY A 86 -2.36 -6.57 4.56
C GLY A 86 -3.10 -7.00 3.29
N LYS A 87 -3.99 -8.04 3.37
CA LYS A 87 -4.86 -8.44 2.28
C LYS A 87 -6.16 -7.63 2.32
N PRO A 88 -6.50 -6.87 1.28
CA PRO A 88 -7.66 -5.99 1.31
C PRO A 88 -8.96 -6.77 1.52
N THR A 89 -9.81 -6.23 2.39
CA THR A 89 -11.18 -6.70 2.64
C THR A 89 -12.23 -5.86 1.92
N LYS A 90 -11.82 -4.71 1.36
CA LYS A 90 -12.70 -3.79 0.64
C LYS A 90 -12.19 -3.56 -0.77
N ALA A 91 -13.11 -3.58 -1.73
CA ALA A 91 -12.79 -3.30 -3.13
C ALA A 91 -12.10 -1.93 -3.27
N GLY A 92 -11.01 -1.88 -4.03
CA GLY A 92 -10.20 -0.70 -4.27
C GLY A 92 -9.18 -0.38 -3.17
N ALA A 93 -9.18 -1.10 -2.04
CA ALA A 93 -8.12 -0.98 -1.06
C ALA A 93 -6.85 -1.69 -1.55
N ARG A 94 -5.69 -1.07 -1.28
CA ARG A 94 -4.38 -1.58 -1.69
C ARG A 94 -4.03 -2.88 -0.95
N ASP A 95 -3.56 -3.89 -1.70
CA ASP A 95 -2.91 -5.07 -1.12
C ASP A 95 -1.45 -4.74 -0.80
N PHE A 96 -1.13 -4.70 0.49
CA PHE A 96 0.22 -4.35 0.95
C PHE A 96 1.22 -5.50 0.84
N ARG A 97 0.78 -6.71 0.50
CA ARG A 97 1.65 -7.89 0.33
C ARG A 97 2.28 -7.95 -1.06
N VAL A 98 1.81 -7.15 -2.01
CA VAL A 98 2.33 -7.11 -3.39
C VAL A 98 3.62 -6.30 -3.43
N SER A 99 4.76 -6.98 -3.19
CA SER A 99 6.09 -6.38 -3.08
C SER A 99 6.46 -5.47 -4.26
N ASP A 100 6.18 -5.89 -5.49
CA ASP A 100 6.52 -5.10 -6.68
C ASP A 100 5.77 -3.78 -6.75
N ARG A 101 4.55 -3.74 -6.22
CA ARG A 101 3.78 -2.51 -6.09
C ARG A 101 4.30 -1.65 -4.93
N MET A 102 4.60 -2.28 -3.79
CA MET A 102 5.10 -1.56 -2.60
C MET A 102 6.42 -0.86 -2.87
N LYS A 103 7.33 -1.47 -3.64
CA LYS A 103 8.64 -0.90 -4.01
C LYS A 103 8.58 0.39 -4.82
N LEU A 104 7.47 0.66 -5.51
CA LEU A 104 7.32 1.87 -6.32
C LEU A 104 7.10 3.14 -5.49
N TYR A 105 6.82 2.99 -4.21
CA TYR A 105 6.52 4.09 -3.30
C TYR A 105 7.72 4.32 -2.38
N SER A 106 8.22 5.56 -2.33
CA SER A 106 9.13 5.96 -1.25
C SER A 106 8.37 6.02 0.08
N ASP A 107 9.10 6.06 1.18
CA ASP A 107 8.53 6.27 2.50
C ASP A 107 7.76 7.60 2.59
N SER A 108 8.28 8.67 1.99
CA SER A 108 7.63 9.97 1.91
C SER A 108 6.31 9.93 1.12
N VAL A 109 6.24 9.16 0.03
CA VAL A 109 4.99 8.97 -0.72
C VAL A 109 3.98 8.20 0.13
N TRP A 110 4.40 7.18 0.87
CA TRP A 110 3.51 6.46 1.80
C TRP A 110 2.96 7.39 2.89
N ALA A 111 3.82 8.17 3.56
CA ALA A 111 3.41 9.12 4.59
C ALA A 111 2.43 10.16 4.02
N TRP A 112 2.74 10.73 2.86
CA TRP A 112 1.84 11.64 2.16
C TRP A 112 0.47 11.03 1.88
N ARG A 113 0.41 9.80 1.40
CA ARG A 113 -0.87 9.12 1.12
C ARG A 113 -1.69 8.83 2.37
N ILE A 114 -1.05 8.59 3.50
CA ILE A 114 -1.73 8.49 4.79
C ILE A 114 -2.25 9.88 5.20
N ALA A 115 -1.42 10.90 5.13
CA ALA A 115 -1.79 12.24 5.54
C ALA A 115 -2.96 12.81 4.74
N GLU A 116 -2.85 12.81 3.41
CA GLU A 116 -3.76 13.52 2.50
C GLU A 116 -4.81 12.61 1.84
N GLY A 117 -4.68 11.29 2.03
CA GLY A 117 -5.54 10.34 1.33
C GLY A 117 -5.19 10.18 -0.15
N VAL A 118 -6.10 9.56 -0.90
CA VAL A 118 -5.94 9.34 -2.34
C VAL A 118 -7.15 9.91 -3.07
N PRO A 119 -6.97 10.93 -3.92
CA PRO A 119 -8.07 11.58 -4.63
C PRO A 119 -8.95 10.59 -5.39
N ASN A 120 -10.25 10.83 -5.40
CA ASN A 120 -11.27 10.02 -6.08
C ASN A 120 -11.37 8.57 -5.57
N THR A 121 -10.91 8.29 -4.34
CA THR A 121 -11.01 6.99 -3.70
C THR A 121 -11.65 7.07 -2.32
N LYS A 122 -11.88 5.91 -1.69
CA LYS A 122 -12.35 5.83 -0.29
C LYS A 122 -11.22 6.03 0.74
N MET A 123 -9.97 6.14 0.30
CA MET A 123 -8.82 6.45 1.17
C MET A 123 -8.81 7.93 1.50
N ARG A 124 -9.43 8.28 2.63
CA ARG A 124 -9.53 9.66 3.13
C ARG A 124 -8.21 10.15 3.73
N ALA A 125 -8.10 11.47 3.93
CA ALA A 125 -7.00 12.08 4.67
C ALA A 125 -7.07 11.72 6.16
N TRP A 126 -5.91 11.49 6.78
CA TRP A 126 -5.80 11.12 8.19
C TRP A 126 -5.02 12.14 9.04
N LYS A 127 -4.42 13.16 8.44
CA LYS A 127 -3.60 14.18 9.14
C LYS A 127 -4.32 14.91 10.28
N SER A 128 -5.64 14.97 10.28
CA SER A 128 -6.42 15.57 11.38
C SER A 128 -6.59 14.64 12.59
N LYS A 129 -6.28 13.35 12.45
CA LYS A 129 -6.46 12.32 13.48
C LYS A 129 -5.17 11.63 13.90
N LEU A 130 -4.09 11.87 13.19
CA LEU A 130 -2.76 11.28 13.40
C LEU A 130 -1.71 12.36 13.51
N SER A 131 -0.79 12.20 14.44
CA SER A 131 0.46 12.95 14.44
C SER A 131 1.36 12.51 13.27
N GLU A 132 2.35 13.31 12.92
CA GLU A 132 3.35 12.91 11.92
C GLU A 132 4.10 11.66 12.39
N GLU A 133 4.41 11.57 13.69
CA GLU A 133 5.02 10.40 14.31
C GLU A 133 4.17 9.13 14.09
N ASP A 134 2.86 9.21 14.31
CA ASP A 134 1.96 8.07 14.11
C ASP A 134 1.86 7.66 12.65
N MET A 135 1.94 8.61 11.73
CA MET A 135 2.00 8.31 10.29
C MET A 135 3.25 7.51 9.94
N TRP A 136 4.42 7.84 10.51
CA TRP A 136 5.66 7.07 10.31
C TRP A 136 5.58 5.65 10.88
N LYS A 137 4.96 5.47 12.05
CA LYS A 137 4.70 4.12 12.60
C LYS A 137 3.81 3.30 11.67
N LEU A 138 2.79 3.92 11.08
CA LEU A 138 1.93 3.27 10.08
C LEU A 138 2.69 2.92 8.81
N VAL A 139 3.57 3.80 8.31
CA VAL A 139 4.45 3.51 7.16
C VAL A 139 5.33 2.30 7.46
N LEU A 140 5.97 2.27 8.63
CA LEU A 140 6.81 1.15 9.05
C LEU A 140 6.02 -0.17 9.06
N PHE A 141 4.84 -0.16 9.68
CA PHE A 141 4.03 -1.37 9.80
C PHE A 141 3.48 -1.82 8.44
N THR A 142 2.96 -0.91 7.62
CA THR A 142 2.44 -1.30 6.30
C THR A 142 3.53 -1.79 5.36
N ALA A 143 4.73 -1.21 5.43
CA ALA A 143 5.87 -1.69 4.64
C ALA A 143 6.28 -3.12 5.04
N SER A 144 6.12 -3.52 6.30
CA SER A 144 6.50 -4.84 6.77
C SER A 144 5.74 -5.99 6.10
N TYR A 145 4.57 -5.76 5.52
CA TYR A 145 3.82 -6.79 4.81
C TYR A 145 4.47 -7.22 3.48
N GLY A 146 4.86 -6.26 2.66
CA GLY A 146 5.40 -6.54 1.32
C GLY A 146 6.91 -6.36 1.20
N LEU A 147 7.52 -5.69 2.18
CA LEU A 147 8.94 -5.32 2.21
C LEU A 147 9.55 -5.63 3.59
N PRO A 148 9.38 -6.87 4.12
CA PRO A 148 9.91 -7.22 5.43
C PRO A 148 11.43 -7.05 5.48
N GLY A 149 11.94 -6.41 6.54
CA GLY A 149 13.38 -6.19 6.72
C GLY A 149 14.01 -5.19 5.75
N LYS A 150 13.20 -4.43 5.01
CA LYS A 150 13.67 -3.36 4.11
C LYS A 150 13.51 -1.99 4.76
N ARG A 151 14.33 -1.05 4.30
CA ARG A 151 14.23 0.39 4.60
C ARG A 151 14.33 1.19 3.30
N TRP A 152 13.73 2.37 3.29
CA TRP A 152 13.97 3.33 2.21
C TRP A 152 15.36 3.95 2.39
N ASP A 153 16.14 3.95 1.32
CA ASP A 153 17.44 4.59 1.27
C ASP A 153 17.34 5.89 0.46
N ILE A 154 17.59 7.01 1.14
CA ILE A 154 17.41 8.35 0.58
C ILE A 154 18.45 8.62 -0.53
N ALA A 155 19.68 8.11 -0.37
CA ALA A 155 20.76 8.35 -1.30
C ALA A 155 20.55 7.60 -2.62
N THR A 156 20.13 6.33 -2.56
CA THR A 156 19.90 5.50 -3.74
C THR A 156 18.45 5.57 -4.24
N LYS A 157 17.55 6.21 -3.49
CA LYS A 157 16.11 6.30 -3.77
C LYS A 157 15.50 4.92 -4.04
N SER A 158 15.82 3.96 -3.20
CA SER A 158 15.39 2.57 -3.34
C SER A 158 15.22 1.87 -1.99
N TRP A 159 14.49 0.76 -2.01
CA TRP A 159 14.36 -0.13 -0.86
C TRP A 159 15.56 -1.06 -0.78
N VAL A 160 16.29 -0.98 0.31
CA VAL A 160 17.47 -1.80 0.62
C VAL A 160 17.26 -2.61 1.90
N ASP A 161 18.14 -3.56 2.19
CA ASP A 161 18.08 -4.30 3.46
C ASP A 161 18.30 -3.34 4.65
N ALA A 162 17.42 -3.40 5.63
CA ALA A 162 17.47 -2.49 6.78
C ALA A 162 18.74 -2.69 7.62
N ALA A 163 19.29 -3.91 7.65
CA ALA A 163 20.56 -4.23 8.29
C ALA A 163 21.81 -3.74 7.52
N SER A 164 21.66 -3.37 6.23
CA SER A 164 22.77 -2.82 5.45
C SER A 164 23.06 -1.39 5.90
N THR A 165 24.24 -1.15 6.43
CA THR A 165 24.74 0.21 6.68
C THR A 165 24.96 0.88 5.33
N SER A 166 24.29 2.01 5.06
CA SER A 166 24.64 2.84 3.92
C SER A 166 26.05 3.35 4.16
N ALA A 167 27.01 2.92 3.33
CA ALA A 167 28.31 3.53 3.25
C ALA A 167 28.11 4.97 2.73
N GLY A 168 27.89 5.95 3.61
CA GLY A 168 27.67 7.33 3.18
C GLY A 168 27.01 8.28 4.17
N SER A 169 26.68 7.86 5.39
CA SER A 169 26.31 8.83 6.43
C SER A 169 27.62 9.43 7.02
N THR A 170 28.16 10.46 6.40
CA THR A 170 29.09 11.36 7.09
C THR A 170 28.37 11.93 8.29
N ALA A 171 28.79 11.49 9.47
CA ALA A 171 28.38 12.08 10.73
C ALA A 171 28.58 13.60 10.64
N VAL A 172 27.49 14.34 10.82
CA VAL A 172 27.59 15.79 11.10
C VAL A 172 28.42 15.90 12.36
N PRO A 173 29.58 16.59 12.34
CA PRO A 173 30.38 16.73 13.53
C PRO A 173 29.56 17.47 14.61
N ALA A 174 29.53 16.89 15.79
CA ALA A 174 28.90 17.50 16.94
C ALA A 174 29.43 18.94 17.08
N VAL A 175 28.53 19.91 17.08
CA VAL A 175 28.81 21.29 17.39
C VAL A 175 29.29 21.27 18.85
N GLN A 176 30.59 21.49 19.06
CA GLN A 176 31.15 21.73 20.37
C GLN A 176 30.64 23.08 20.88
N GLU A 177 29.87 23.03 21.93
CA GLU A 177 29.45 24.20 22.67
C GLU A 177 30.73 24.90 23.24
N PRO A 178 30.93 26.22 23.07
CA PRO A 178 32.09 26.88 23.58
C PRO A 178 32.00 26.91 25.11
N ALA A 179 33.03 26.38 25.75
CA ALA A 179 33.21 26.46 27.21
C ALA A 179 33.25 27.95 27.65
N GLY A 180 32.21 28.35 28.40
CA GLY A 180 32.12 29.65 29.02
C GLY A 180 33.24 29.86 30.03
N LYS A 181 33.87 31.02 29.93
CA LYS A 181 34.69 31.61 31.00
C LYS A 181 33.81 32.45 31.91
#